data_e439bf4a19165237ca59b921a08ae1d3
#
_entry.id   e439bf4a19165237ca59b921a08ae1d3
#
_cell.length_a   1.000
_cell.length_b   1.000
_cell.length_c   1.000
_cell.angle_alpha   90.00
_cell.angle_beta   90.00
_cell.angle_gamma   90.00
#
_symmetry.space_group_name_H-M   'P 1'
#
loop_
_entity.id
_entity.type
_entity.pdbx_description
1 polymer ?
#
loop_
_entity_poly.entity_id
_entity_poly.type
_entity_poly.pdbx_seq_one_letter_code
_entity_poly.pdbx_strand_id
1 'polypeptide(L)'
;MWFYLDNDANGVGSGLYGHEQQDMDLYLKEWNYDFIKIDYCGGRELGLDEEKRYATICEAIKNTGRTDVSINICRWAFPGTWAKSMARSWRISPDVRPRWEAIKTIIRKNLYLSAYAGEGHYNDMDMLEIGRGLKQEEEEVHFGMWCIMSSPLLIGCDMTTIPEPSLALLKNKELIALNQDPLGLQAYVVQHEDKEYVLVKDIEQKRGLVRAVALYNPSDTIYDFNVPFEKLELGGKIKVRDVIKGEDLEEMTDYIRLSLPPHSVAIWRLEAEKRLEPAFYEAEWAYLPCYDDLGKNPKQIFYAASPACSGKMKVSNIGGSEENIAEWKEVYSEEGGEYDMTVYYSCNKSRKLEVSVNGTKTEIKDLNSGDKKKLHRLPFL
;
A
#
# COMPACT_ATOMS: atom_id res chain seq x y z
N MET A 1 10.05 15.56 13.62
CA MET A 1 11.50 15.78 13.69
C MET A 1 12.22 14.63 13.00
N TRP A 2 13.28 14.91 12.25
CA TRP A 2 14.05 13.90 11.49
C TRP A 2 15.35 13.65 12.20
N PHE A 3 15.69 12.38 12.42
CA PHE A 3 16.95 11.99 13.00
C PHE A 3 17.67 10.99 12.10
N TYR A 4 18.97 11.21 11.95
CA TYR A 4 19.85 10.22 11.37
C TYR A 4 20.28 9.27 12.49
N LEU A 5 20.16 7.97 12.26
CA LEU A 5 20.42 6.96 13.27
C LEU A 5 21.88 6.86 13.73
N ASP A 6 22.82 7.24 12.88
CA ASP A 6 24.23 6.99 13.13
C ASP A 6 25.10 8.07 12.50
N ASN A 7 26.28 8.28 13.06
CA ASN A 7 27.31 9.08 12.41
C ASN A 7 27.53 8.52 11.01
N ASP A 8 27.19 9.27 9.98
CA ASP A 8 27.75 8.95 8.71
C ASP A 8 29.23 9.34 8.70
N ALA A 9 30.05 8.59 7.97
CA ALA A 9 31.48 8.86 7.80
C ALA A 9 31.75 10.25 7.15
N ASN A 10 30.71 10.95 6.70
CA ASN A 10 30.75 12.25 6.04
C ASN A 10 30.36 13.42 6.98
N GLY A 11 30.06 13.15 8.25
CA GLY A 11 29.76 14.19 9.23
C GLY A 11 28.39 14.84 9.11
N VAL A 12 27.43 14.22 8.41
CA VAL A 12 26.06 14.68 8.33
C VAL A 12 25.28 14.17 9.52
N GLY A 13 25.25 14.94 10.56
CA GLY A 13 24.48 14.70 11.77
C GLY A 13 25.23 13.94 12.87
N SER A 14 24.89 14.27 14.10
CA SER A 14 25.25 13.49 15.27
C SER A 14 24.21 12.38 15.42
N GLY A 15 24.53 11.13 15.10
CA GLY A 15 23.57 10.03 15.13
C GLY A 15 23.12 9.65 16.53
N LEU A 16 22.02 8.91 16.61
CA LEU A 16 21.45 8.40 17.87
C LEU A 16 22.26 7.25 18.47
N TYR A 17 23.19 6.66 17.73
CA TYR A 17 23.87 5.44 18.14
C TYR A 17 24.70 5.64 19.42
N GLY A 18 24.31 4.93 20.49
CA GLY A 18 24.92 5.04 21.82
C GLY A 18 24.37 6.19 22.67
N HIS A 19 23.43 6.99 22.17
CA HIS A 19 22.83 8.14 22.86
C HIS A 19 21.29 8.08 22.87
N GLU A 20 20.70 6.93 22.57
CA GLU A 20 19.26 6.76 22.35
C GLU A 20 18.42 7.29 23.50
N GLN A 21 18.77 6.92 24.75
CA GLN A 21 17.99 7.36 25.91
C GLN A 21 18.11 8.86 26.17
N GLN A 22 19.32 9.41 26.06
CA GLN A 22 19.57 10.83 26.23
C GLN A 22 18.77 11.66 25.24
N ASP A 23 18.79 11.24 23.97
CA ASP A 23 18.12 11.96 22.88
C ASP A 23 16.60 11.83 22.98
N MET A 24 16.08 10.64 23.32
CA MET A 24 14.64 10.47 23.52
C MET A 24 14.12 11.25 24.73
N ASP A 25 14.89 11.34 25.82
CA ASP A 25 14.53 12.19 26.96
C ASP A 25 14.46 13.68 26.56
N LEU A 26 15.46 14.15 25.81
CA LEU A 26 15.48 15.52 25.30
C LEU A 26 14.29 15.82 24.36
N TYR A 27 14.09 14.98 23.34
CA TYR A 27 13.08 15.24 22.32
C TYR A 27 11.66 15.07 22.84
N LEU A 28 11.41 14.06 23.65
CA LEU A 28 10.06 13.68 24.05
C LEU A 28 9.62 14.29 25.38
N LYS A 29 10.55 14.48 26.35
CA LYS A 29 10.22 15.09 27.64
C LYS A 29 10.44 16.59 27.64
N GLU A 30 11.62 17.05 27.20
CA GLU A 30 11.95 18.47 27.28
C GLU A 30 11.32 19.26 26.12
N TRP A 31 11.42 18.77 24.88
CA TRP A 31 10.88 19.45 23.71
C TRP A 31 9.43 19.03 23.37
N ASN A 32 8.94 18.01 24.04
CA ASN A 32 7.55 17.53 23.93
C ASN A 32 7.08 17.20 22.51
N TYR A 33 7.96 16.61 21.68
CA TYR A 33 7.55 16.07 20.39
C TYR A 33 6.75 14.77 20.57
N ASP A 34 5.79 14.53 19.67
CA ASP A 34 4.91 13.36 19.66
C ASP A 34 5.03 12.53 18.37
N PHE A 35 5.86 12.98 17.42
CA PHE A 35 6.17 12.27 16.17
C PHE A 35 7.66 12.31 15.88
N ILE A 36 8.23 11.13 15.60
CA ILE A 36 9.66 10.98 15.25
C ILE A 36 9.78 10.15 13.98
N LYS A 37 10.47 10.69 12.98
CA LYS A 37 10.95 9.92 11.82
C LYS A 37 12.42 9.63 12.00
N ILE A 38 12.81 8.36 11.79
CA ILE A 38 14.14 7.86 12.04
C ILE A 38 14.70 7.21 10.79
N ASP A 39 15.72 7.84 10.21
CA ASP A 39 16.42 7.33 9.03
C ASP A 39 17.51 6.32 9.41
N TYR A 40 17.71 5.31 8.56
CA TYR A 40 18.69 4.23 8.75
C TYR A 40 20.01 4.51 7.99
N CYS A 41 20.51 5.75 8.00
CA CYS A 41 21.66 6.17 7.17
C CYS A 41 22.96 5.45 7.57
N GLY A 42 23.40 5.58 8.81
CA GLY A 42 24.66 4.99 9.25
C GLY A 42 24.58 3.52 9.65
N GLY A 43 23.38 3.02 10.00
CA GLY A 43 23.20 1.63 10.43
C GLY A 43 23.63 0.60 9.38
N ARG A 44 23.43 0.92 8.10
CA ARG A 44 23.90 0.08 6.99
C ARG A 44 25.43 0.01 6.92
N GLU A 45 26.11 1.15 7.07
CA GLU A 45 27.57 1.23 7.00
C GLU A 45 28.23 0.54 8.18
N LEU A 46 27.61 0.62 9.35
CA LEU A 46 28.06 -0.06 10.56
C LEU A 46 27.68 -1.54 10.60
N GLY A 47 26.92 -2.04 9.61
CA GLY A 47 26.48 -3.43 9.55
C GLY A 47 25.53 -3.83 10.68
N LEU A 48 24.78 -2.87 11.22
CA LEU A 48 23.82 -3.12 12.29
C LEU A 48 22.62 -3.91 11.76
N ASP A 49 21.97 -4.66 12.65
CA ASP A 49 20.69 -5.30 12.38
C ASP A 49 19.56 -4.27 12.49
N GLU A 50 18.79 -4.10 11.44
CA GLU A 50 17.77 -3.06 11.35
C GLU A 50 16.69 -3.20 12.41
N GLU A 51 16.11 -4.39 12.52
CA GLU A 51 15.03 -4.66 13.48
C GLU A 51 15.48 -4.43 14.91
N LYS A 52 16.65 -4.96 15.28
CA LYS A 52 17.24 -4.75 16.62
C LYS A 52 17.55 -3.29 16.89
N ARG A 53 18.00 -2.57 15.86
CA ARG A 53 18.33 -1.15 16.02
C ARG A 53 17.09 -0.31 16.30
N TYR A 54 16.01 -0.52 15.55
CA TYR A 54 14.73 0.15 15.82
C TYR A 54 14.13 -0.29 17.15
N ALA A 55 14.26 -1.56 17.54
CA ALA A 55 13.82 -2.04 18.85
C ALA A 55 14.53 -1.32 20.01
N THR A 56 15.84 -1.08 19.89
CA THR A 56 16.60 -0.30 20.91
C THR A 56 16.05 1.12 21.06
N ILE A 57 15.69 1.78 19.97
CA ILE A 57 15.12 3.13 19.99
C ILE A 57 13.71 3.11 20.58
N CYS A 58 12.89 2.13 20.22
CA CYS A 58 11.55 1.96 20.79
C CYS A 58 11.61 1.74 22.31
N GLU A 59 12.61 1.01 22.81
CA GLU A 59 12.83 0.84 24.25
C GLU A 59 13.23 2.16 24.92
N ALA A 60 14.10 2.96 24.30
CA ALA A 60 14.44 4.28 24.80
C ALA A 60 13.21 5.22 24.84
N ILE A 61 12.35 5.19 23.83
CA ILE A 61 11.07 5.93 23.82
C ILE A 61 10.18 5.47 24.97
N LYS A 62 10.00 4.16 25.14
CA LYS A 62 9.21 3.58 26.23
C LYS A 62 9.71 4.00 27.61
N ASN A 63 11.02 4.05 27.82
CA ASN A 63 11.66 4.47 29.06
C ASN A 63 11.42 5.96 29.38
N THR A 64 11.01 6.78 28.42
CA THR A 64 10.58 8.16 28.69
C THR A 64 9.25 8.24 29.44
N GLY A 65 8.46 7.16 29.45
CA GLY A 65 7.11 7.10 29.99
C GLY A 65 6.03 7.67 29.04
N ARG A 66 6.40 8.14 27.84
CA ARG A 66 5.45 8.63 26.81
C ARG A 66 4.84 7.45 26.06
N THR A 67 3.52 7.47 25.91
CA THR A 67 2.72 6.43 25.19
C THR A 67 2.04 6.96 23.93
N ASP A 68 2.11 8.26 23.70
CA ASP A 68 1.49 9.00 22.62
C ASP A 68 2.43 9.30 21.44
N VAL A 69 3.64 8.75 21.45
CA VAL A 69 4.66 9.00 20.44
C VAL A 69 4.43 8.09 19.22
N SER A 70 4.34 8.69 18.05
CA SER A 70 4.29 8.00 16.77
C SER A 70 5.68 7.91 16.13
N ILE A 71 6.05 6.73 15.67
CA ILE A 71 7.33 6.48 15.00
C ILE A 71 7.07 6.27 13.51
N ASN A 72 7.92 6.89 12.68
CA ASN A 72 8.05 6.59 11.25
C ASN A 72 9.44 5.98 10.99
N ILE A 73 9.45 4.75 10.47
CA ILE A 73 10.68 4.07 10.07
C ILE A 73 11.06 4.51 8.65
N CYS A 74 12.28 5.03 8.47
CA CYS A 74 12.76 5.39 7.15
C CYS A 74 13.99 4.56 6.74
N ARG A 75 13.73 3.61 5.84
CA ARG A 75 14.74 2.68 5.35
C ARG A 75 14.78 2.65 3.81
N TRP A 76 14.02 3.55 3.14
CA TRP A 76 13.91 3.71 1.68
C TRP A 76 13.39 2.47 0.92
N ALA A 77 12.77 1.54 1.61
CA ALA A 77 12.12 0.35 1.11
C ALA A 77 11.15 -0.17 2.16
N PHE A 78 10.18 -1.01 1.78
CA PHE A 78 9.32 -1.68 2.77
C PHE A 78 10.20 -2.54 3.70
N PRO A 79 10.23 -2.23 5.01
CA PRO A 79 11.20 -2.84 5.92
C PRO A 79 10.89 -4.28 6.30
N GLY A 80 9.63 -4.68 6.15
CA GLY A 80 9.13 -5.98 6.58
C GLY A 80 8.04 -5.88 7.63
N THR A 81 7.45 -7.01 7.96
CA THR A 81 6.28 -7.12 8.84
C THR A 81 6.59 -6.77 10.30
N TRP A 82 7.85 -6.87 10.72
CA TRP A 82 8.30 -6.48 12.06
C TRP A 82 8.02 -4.99 12.36
N ALA A 83 8.02 -4.13 11.33
CA ALA A 83 7.81 -2.69 11.50
C ALA A 83 6.46 -2.35 12.17
N LYS A 84 5.42 -3.16 11.94
CA LYS A 84 4.09 -2.97 12.54
C LYS A 84 4.11 -3.02 14.08
N SER A 85 5.02 -3.77 14.69
CA SER A 85 5.16 -3.85 16.15
C SER A 85 5.86 -2.63 16.77
N MET A 86 6.52 -1.79 15.97
CA MET A 86 7.39 -0.72 16.42
C MET A 86 6.93 0.67 15.98
N ALA A 87 6.27 0.79 14.83
CA ALA A 87 5.98 2.08 14.23
C ALA A 87 4.56 2.18 13.67
N ARG A 88 4.05 3.40 13.58
CA ARG A 88 2.76 3.72 12.95
C ARG A 88 2.86 3.85 11.43
N SER A 89 4.04 4.18 10.91
CA SER A 89 4.28 4.30 9.48
C SER A 89 5.72 3.96 9.12
N TRP A 90 5.92 3.62 7.85
CA TRP A 90 7.25 3.28 7.32
C TRP A 90 7.35 3.64 5.85
N ARG A 91 8.48 4.22 5.47
CA ARG A 91 8.83 4.52 4.08
C ARG A 91 8.93 3.23 3.26
N ILE A 92 8.31 3.26 2.09
CA ILE A 92 8.29 2.09 1.17
C ILE A 92 9.17 2.26 -0.07
N SER A 93 9.79 3.42 -0.24
CA SER A 93 10.51 3.79 -1.46
C SER A 93 11.74 4.66 -1.17
N PRO A 94 12.67 4.82 -2.13
CA PRO A 94 13.61 5.94 -2.13
C PRO A 94 12.92 7.29 -2.04
N ASP A 95 13.69 8.35 -1.77
CA ASP A 95 13.18 9.70 -1.62
C ASP A 95 12.44 10.19 -2.86
N VAL A 96 11.33 10.88 -2.60
CA VAL A 96 10.53 11.52 -3.64
C VAL A 96 11.33 12.66 -4.30
N ARG A 97 11.01 12.93 -5.56
CA ARG A 97 11.54 14.06 -6.32
C ARG A 97 10.40 14.71 -7.10
N PRO A 98 10.42 16.04 -7.36
CA PRO A 98 9.37 16.74 -8.10
C PRO A 98 9.46 16.46 -9.61
N ARG A 99 9.27 15.20 -9.99
CA ARG A 99 9.26 14.73 -11.38
C ARG A 99 8.40 13.48 -11.52
N TRP A 100 7.70 13.37 -12.63
CA TRP A 100 6.75 12.31 -12.90
C TRP A 100 7.29 10.89 -12.65
N GLU A 101 8.48 10.56 -13.15
CA GLU A 101 9.05 9.23 -13.01
C GLU A 101 9.31 8.81 -11.54
N ALA A 102 9.59 9.78 -10.67
CA ALA A 102 9.73 9.51 -9.24
C ALA A 102 8.37 9.20 -8.61
N ILE A 103 7.35 10.03 -8.90
CA ILE A 103 5.97 9.83 -8.42
C ILE A 103 5.43 8.48 -8.88
N LYS A 104 5.51 8.20 -10.19
CA LYS A 104 5.09 6.92 -10.79
C LYS A 104 5.79 5.71 -10.15
N THR A 105 7.08 5.83 -9.90
CA THR A 105 7.87 4.74 -9.27
C THR A 105 7.42 4.48 -7.84
N ILE A 106 7.15 5.51 -7.06
CA ILE A 106 6.68 5.38 -5.68
C ILE A 106 5.29 4.75 -5.64
N ILE A 107 4.36 5.24 -6.46
CA ILE A 107 3.02 4.65 -6.59
C ILE A 107 3.14 3.16 -6.91
N ARG A 108 3.93 2.79 -7.92
CA ARG A 108 4.13 1.39 -8.32
C ARG A 108 4.64 0.51 -7.16
N LYS A 109 5.53 1.02 -6.31
CA LYS A 109 6.02 0.29 -5.14
C LYS A 109 4.94 0.05 -4.09
N ASN A 110 3.95 0.94 -3.98
CA ASN A 110 2.89 0.85 -3.00
C ASN A 110 1.65 0.04 -3.44
N LEU A 111 1.48 -0.19 -4.75
CA LEU A 111 0.28 -0.83 -5.32
C LEU A 111 -0.11 -2.16 -4.65
N TYR A 112 0.88 -2.94 -4.21
CA TYR A 112 0.67 -4.29 -3.66
C TYR A 112 1.03 -4.40 -2.17
N LEU A 113 1.06 -3.28 -1.45
CA LEU A 113 1.35 -3.23 -0.02
C LEU A 113 0.11 -3.01 0.87
N SER A 114 -1.08 -3.07 0.29
CA SER A 114 -2.34 -2.81 1.03
C SER A 114 -2.54 -3.75 2.23
N ALA A 115 -2.10 -5.01 2.14
CA ALA A 115 -2.20 -5.99 3.22
C ALA A 115 -1.39 -5.63 4.48
N TYR A 116 -0.46 -4.67 4.38
CA TYR A 116 0.39 -4.23 5.49
C TYR A 116 -0.09 -2.93 6.14
N ALA A 117 -1.01 -2.21 5.48
CA ALA A 117 -1.63 -0.99 6.00
C ALA A 117 -2.96 -1.30 6.71
N GLY A 118 -3.45 -0.33 7.47
CA GLY A 118 -4.70 -0.44 8.24
C GLY A 118 -4.46 -0.56 9.74
N GLU A 119 -5.53 -0.46 10.52
CA GLU A 119 -5.48 -0.54 11.98
C GLU A 119 -4.51 0.48 12.61
N GLY A 120 -4.44 1.69 12.03
CA GLY A 120 -3.55 2.75 12.50
C GLY A 120 -2.09 2.60 12.05
N HIS A 121 -1.82 1.80 11.01
CA HIS A 121 -0.51 1.60 10.41
C HIS A 121 -0.55 1.96 8.93
N TYR A 122 0.47 2.67 8.43
CA TYR A 122 0.45 3.28 7.12
C TYR A 122 1.76 3.09 6.35
N ASN A 123 1.62 2.75 5.07
CA ASN A 123 2.72 2.78 4.10
C ASN A 123 3.01 4.24 3.73
N ASP A 124 4.22 4.70 4.01
CA ASP A 124 4.63 6.08 3.76
C ASP A 124 5.28 6.21 2.37
N MET A 125 4.59 6.91 1.48
CA MET A 125 5.02 7.19 0.12
C MET A 125 5.92 8.44 0.03
N ASP A 126 6.35 9.00 1.16
CA ASP A 126 7.14 10.22 1.30
C ASP A 126 6.33 11.53 1.21
N MET A 127 7.03 12.66 1.29
CA MET A 127 6.46 13.99 1.28
C MET A 127 5.73 14.33 -0.02
N LEU A 128 4.90 15.36 0.05
CA LEU A 128 4.20 15.92 -1.11
C LEU A 128 5.09 16.95 -1.82
N GLU A 129 5.36 16.71 -3.10
CA GLU A 129 6.10 17.59 -3.99
C GLU A 129 5.18 18.56 -4.77
N ILE A 130 3.99 18.86 -4.23
CA ILE A 130 2.97 19.72 -4.82
C ILE A 130 3.47 21.18 -4.83
N GLY A 131 3.32 21.87 -5.96
CA GLY A 131 3.81 23.25 -6.13
C GLY A 131 5.31 23.34 -6.43
N ARG A 132 5.96 22.20 -6.80
CA ARG A 132 7.39 22.14 -7.08
C ARG A 132 7.73 21.85 -8.54
N GLY A 133 6.83 22.16 -9.47
CA GLY A 133 7.08 22.13 -10.91
C GLY A 133 6.60 20.86 -11.63
N LEU A 134 5.82 20.01 -11.01
CA LEU A 134 5.01 19.02 -11.69
C LEU A 134 3.91 19.72 -12.52
N LYS A 135 3.39 19.06 -13.55
CA LYS A 135 2.19 19.52 -14.23
C LYS A 135 0.97 19.36 -13.33
N GLN A 136 -0.10 20.10 -13.60
CA GLN A 136 -1.31 20.05 -12.78
C GLN A 136 -1.89 18.63 -12.68
N GLU A 137 -1.95 17.90 -13.79
CA GLU A 137 -2.45 16.52 -13.83
C GLU A 137 -1.55 15.57 -13.00
N GLU A 138 -0.23 15.79 -13.05
CA GLU A 138 0.74 15.02 -12.27
C GLU A 138 0.66 15.34 -10.77
N GLU A 139 0.34 16.59 -10.40
CA GLU A 139 0.04 16.96 -9.00
C GLU A 139 -1.25 16.33 -8.50
N GLU A 140 -2.30 16.27 -9.34
CA GLU A 140 -3.55 15.59 -9.03
C GLU A 140 -3.33 14.09 -8.81
N VAL A 141 -2.52 13.43 -9.65
CA VAL A 141 -2.10 12.04 -9.43
C VAL A 141 -1.33 11.92 -8.12
N HIS A 142 -0.34 12.78 -7.89
CA HIS A 142 0.49 12.71 -6.70
C HIS A 142 -0.36 12.82 -5.43
N PHE A 143 -1.13 13.89 -5.28
CA PHE A 143 -1.95 14.11 -4.10
C PHE A 143 -3.09 13.08 -3.98
N GLY A 144 -3.80 12.82 -5.07
CA GLY A 144 -4.92 11.88 -5.09
C GLY A 144 -4.50 10.45 -4.72
N MET A 145 -3.38 9.96 -5.27
CA MET A 145 -2.89 8.61 -4.95
C MET A 145 -2.38 8.51 -3.51
N TRP A 146 -1.72 9.55 -2.96
CA TRP A 146 -1.38 9.58 -1.53
C TRP A 146 -2.65 9.52 -0.67
N CYS A 147 -3.71 10.23 -1.07
CA CYS A 147 -4.97 10.24 -0.33
C CYS A 147 -5.69 8.88 -0.37
N ILE A 148 -5.87 8.28 -1.54
CA ILE A 148 -6.61 7.01 -1.63
C ILE A 148 -5.81 5.83 -1.05
N MET A 149 -4.48 5.90 -1.07
CA MET A 149 -3.60 4.91 -0.44
C MET A 149 -3.34 5.17 1.04
N SER A 150 -3.98 6.17 1.65
CA SER A 150 -3.84 6.52 3.06
C SER A 150 -2.39 6.72 3.52
N SER A 151 -1.54 7.26 2.63
CA SER A 151 -0.17 7.63 2.97
C SER A 151 -0.14 8.88 3.83
N PRO A 152 0.81 9.04 4.75
CA PRO A 152 1.00 10.30 5.47
C PRO A 152 1.11 11.50 4.53
N LEU A 153 0.40 12.59 4.85
CA LEU A 153 0.40 13.83 4.06
C LEU A 153 1.35 14.84 4.70
N LEU A 154 2.60 14.89 4.24
CA LEU A 154 3.63 15.80 4.73
C LEU A 154 3.99 16.79 3.61
N ILE A 155 3.73 18.08 3.81
CA ILE A 155 4.01 19.13 2.83
C ILE A 155 5.52 19.31 2.67
N GLY A 156 6.01 19.16 1.44
CA GLY A 156 7.43 19.30 1.08
C GLY A 156 7.78 20.56 0.29
N CYS A 157 6.82 21.49 0.09
CA CYS A 157 7.00 22.73 -0.64
C CYS A 157 7.15 23.95 0.26
N ASP A 158 7.63 25.06 -0.32
CA ASP A 158 7.59 26.37 0.31
C ASP A 158 6.18 26.96 0.20
N MET A 159 5.47 26.99 1.34
CA MET A 159 4.10 27.49 1.43
C MET A 159 3.96 28.99 1.20
N THR A 160 5.09 29.74 1.19
CA THR A 160 5.06 31.20 0.95
C THR A 160 5.03 31.54 -0.54
N THR A 161 5.41 30.59 -1.39
CA THR A 161 5.54 30.76 -2.85
C THR A 161 4.74 29.74 -3.66
N ILE A 162 3.93 28.91 -3.00
CA ILE A 162 3.16 27.86 -3.68
C ILE A 162 2.16 28.46 -4.68
N PRO A 163 2.04 27.93 -5.92
CA PRO A 163 1.04 28.36 -6.88
C PRO A 163 -0.39 28.15 -6.37
N GLU A 164 -1.30 29.06 -6.70
CA GLU A 164 -2.69 28.99 -6.22
C GLU A 164 -3.40 27.67 -6.63
N PRO A 165 -3.27 27.13 -7.86
CA PRO A 165 -3.88 25.83 -8.18
C PRO A 165 -3.35 24.69 -7.32
N SER A 166 -2.05 24.65 -7.05
CA SER A 166 -1.43 23.66 -6.17
C SER A 166 -1.90 23.79 -4.72
N LEU A 167 -2.04 25.03 -4.23
CA LEU A 167 -2.59 25.29 -2.90
C LEU A 167 -4.08 24.88 -2.80
N ALA A 168 -4.87 25.14 -3.85
CA ALA A 168 -6.26 24.72 -3.92
C ALA A 168 -6.39 23.19 -3.87
N LEU A 169 -5.51 22.47 -4.59
CA LEU A 169 -5.44 21.00 -4.55
C LEU A 169 -5.13 20.49 -3.13
N LEU A 170 -4.11 21.04 -2.45
CA LEU A 170 -3.78 20.68 -1.07
C LEU A 170 -4.91 20.97 -0.07
N LYS A 171 -5.81 21.88 -0.37
CA LYS A 171 -6.99 22.22 0.43
C LYS A 171 -8.24 21.40 0.06
N ASN A 172 -8.15 20.48 -0.90
CA ASN A 172 -9.30 19.67 -1.30
C ASN A 172 -9.77 18.78 -0.14
N LYS A 173 -10.90 19.16 0.44
CA LYS A 173 -11.45 18.51 1.65
C LYS A 173 -11.89 17.07 1.37
N GLU A 174 -12.35 16.76 0.18
CA GLU A 174 -12.84 15.42 -0.18
C GLU A 174 -11.67 14.44 -0.33
N LEU A 175 -10.56 14.85 -0.96
CA LEU A 175 -9.33 14.05 -1.00
C LEU A 175 -8.73 13.85 0.40
N ILE A 176 -8.70 14.91 1.22
CA ILE A 176 -8.24 14.82 2.61
C ILE A 176 -9.15 13.86 3.41
N ALA A 177 -10.47 13.90 3.22
CA ALA A 177 -11.40 13.00 3.88
C ALA A 177 -11.15 11.53 3.50
N LEU A 178 -10.80 11.24 2.24
CA LEU A 178 -10.40 9.89 1.83
C LEU A 178 -9.13 9.41 2.54
N ASN A 179 -8.16 10.29 2.76
CA ASN A 179 -6.93 9.99 3.50
C ASN A 179 -7.21 9.76 4.98
N GLN A 180 -8.08 10.57 5.56
CA GLN A 180 -8.42 10.58 6.99
C GLN A 180 -9.61 9.68 7.34
N ASP A 181 -10.05 8.82 6.42
CA ASP A 181 -11.15 7.89 6.67
C ASP A 181 -10.85 7.00 7.89
N PRO A 182 -11.80 6.87 8.84
CA PRO A 182 -11.57 6.16 10.10
C PRO A 182 -11.16 4.69 9.96
N LEU A 183 -11.48 4.04 8.83
CA LEU A 183 -11.05 2.66 8.56
C LEU A 183 -9.53 2.57 8.34
N GLY A 184 -8.88 3.67 7.93
CA GLY A 184 -7.44 3.72 7.69
C GLY A 184 -6.94 2.74 6.62
N LEU A 185 -7.83 2.28 5.73
CA LEU A 185 -7.50 1.28 4.71
C LEU A 185 -6.76 1.90 3.53
N GLN A 186 -5.77 1.18 3.03
CA GLN A 186 -5.14 1.48 1.75
C GLN A 186 -5.96 0.85 0.61
N ALA A 187 -6.14 1.58 -0.50
CA ALA A 187 -6.73 1.03 -1.70
C ALA A 187 -5.85 -0.07 -2.31
N TYR A 188 -6.49 -1.11 -2.85
CA TYR A 188 -5.84 -2.23 -3.50
C TYR A 188 -6.26 -2.34 -4.97
N VAL A 189 -5.40 -2.94 -5.79
CA VAL A 189 -5.60 -3.08 -7.24
C VAL A 189 -6.63 -4.16 -7.53
N VAL A 190 -7.68 -3.82 -8.26
CA VAL A 190 -8.72 -4.77 -8.71
C VAL A 190 -8.70 -5.00 -10.23
N GLN A 191 -8.00 -4.15 -10.98
CA GLN A 191 -7.77 -4.34 -12.41
C GLN A 191 -6.42 -3.75 -12.82
N HIS A 192 -5.68 -4.56 -13.59
CA HIS A 192 -4.46 -4.16 -14.28
C HIS A 192 -4.30 -5.10 -15.48
N GLU A 193 -4.70 -4.66 -16.67
CA GLU A 193 -4.72 -5.49 -17.88
C GLU A 193 -3.62 -5.10 -18.87
N ASP A 194 -3.31 -3.82 -18.99
CA ASP A 194 -2.27 -3.31 -19.89
C ASP A 194 -1.35 -2.32 -19.14
N LYS A 195 -1.69 -1.05 -19.09
CA LYS A 195 -0.88 0.03 -18.50
C LYS A 195 -1.56 0.72 -17.35
N GLU A 196 -2.87 0.56 -17.27
CA GLU A 196 -3.75 1.19 -16.29
C GLU A 196 -3.76 0.42 -14.96
N TYR A 197 -4.27 1.11 -13.95
CA TYR A 197 -4.62 0.50 -12.67
C TYR A 197 -5.99 1.01 -12.21
N VAL A 198 -6.80 0.10 -11.72
CA VAL A 198 -8.03 0.43 -10.99
C VAL A 198 -7.83 -0.04 -9.56
N LEU A 199 -7.91 0.91 -8.63
CA LEU A 199 -7.77 0.66 -7.21
C LEU A 199 -9.09 0.95 -6.50
N VAL A 200 -9.35 0.23 -5.43
CA VAL A 200 -10.57 0.40 -4.64
C VAL A 200 -10.30 0.24 -3.16
N LYS A 201 -11.03 0.94 -2.31
CA LYS A 201 -11.08 0.69 -0.86
C LYS A 201 -12.48 0.95 -0.30
N ASP A 202 -12.82 0.29 0.78
CA ASP A 202 -13.97 0.66 1.59
C ASP A 202 -13.70 1.97 2.31
N ILE A 203 -14.71 2.80 2.43
CA ILE A 203 -14.70 4.03 3.23
C ILE A 203 -15.96 4.08 4.08
N GLU A 204 -15.91 4.83 5.18
CA GLU A 204 -16.99 5.01 6.15
C GLU A 204 -17.34 3.73 6.94
N GLN A 205 -17.61 2.64 6.25
CA GLN A 205 -17.94 1.34 6.84
C GLN A 205 -17.31 0.20 6.06
N LYS A 206 -16.63 -0.70 6.76
CA LYS A 206 -16.08 -1.90 6.17
C LYS A 206 -17.20 -2.79 5.61
N ARG A 207 -17.04 -3.25 4.36
CA ARG A 207 -18.10 -3.99 3.63
C ARG A 207 -19.39 -3.20 3.46
N GLY A 208 -19.36 -1.85 3.60
CA GLY A 208 -20.49 -0.98 3.37
C GLY A 208 -20.82 -0.78 1.88
N LEU A 209 -21.83 0.04 1.62
CA LEU A 209 -22.30 0.38 0.28
C LEU A 209 -21.45 1.46 -0.39
N VAL A 210 -20.53 2.08 0.38
CA VAL A 210 -19.70 3.19 -0.09
C VAL A 210 -18.28 2.73 -0.29
N ARG A 211 -17.74 3.00 -1.48
CA ARG A 211 -16.33 2.72 -1.81
C ARG A 211 -15.68 3.92 -2.50
N ALA A 212 -14.38 4.08 -2.30
CA ALA A 212 -13.56 4.96 -3.12
C ALA A 212 -12.87 4.15 -4.22
N VAL A 213 -12.85 4.68 -5.44
CA VAL A 213 -12.16 4.08 -6.59
C VAL A 213 -11.20 5.09 -7.19
N ALA A 214 -10.02 4.64 -7.61
CA ALA A 214 -9.10 5.39 -8.45
C ALA A 214 -8.91 4.68 -9.78
N LEU A 215 -9.13 5.41 -10.89
CA LEU A 215 -8.78 5.00 -12.24
C LEU A 215 -7.49 5.74 -12.59
N TYR A 216 -6.38 5.04 -12.68
CA TYR A 216 -5.04 5.62 -12.81
C TYR A 216 -4.39 5.24 -14.14
N ASN A 217 -4.07 6.26 -14.95
CA ASN A 217 -3.33 6.12 -16.20
C ASN A 217 -1.89 6.64 -16.05
N PRO A 218 -0.90 5.80 -15.73
CA PRO A 218 0.51 6.21 -15.66
C PRO A 218 1.22 6.28 -17.00
N SER A 219 0.55 5.96 -18.09
CA SER A 219 1.16 5.85 -19.42
C SER A 219 1.26 7.19 -20.15
N ASP A 220 2.06 7.24 -21.23
CA ASP A 220 2.22 8.42 -22.08
C ASP A 220 1.13 8.53 -23.18
N THR A 221 0.08 7.72 -23.10
CA THR A 221 -1.02 7.69 -24.06
C THR A 221 -2.36 7.77 -23.35
N ILE A 222 -3.40 8.21 -24.07
CA ILE A 222 -4.79 8.12 -23.57
C ILE A 222 -5.12 6.65 -23.32
N TYR A 223 -5.84 6.40 -22.23
CA TYR A 223 -6.36 5.08 -21.90
C TYR A 223 -7.87 5.12 -21.68
N ASP A 224 -8.58 4.18 -22.35
CA ASP A 224 -10.03 4.03 -22.25
C ASP A 224 -10.36 2.94 -21.21
N PHE A 225 -10.82 3.37 -20.04
CA PHE A 225 -11.25 2.47 -18.98
C PHE A 225 -12.62 1.87 -19.31
N ASN A 226 -12.74 0.57 -19.05
CA ASN A 226 -14.01 -0.16 -19.07
C ASN A 226 -14.02 -1.12 -17.88
N VAL A 227 -14.61 -0.69 -16.76
CA VAL A 227 -14.56 -1.39 -15.48
C VAL A 227 -15.95 -1.80 -15.06
N PRO A 228 -16.28 -3.11 -15.06
CA PRO A 228 -17.57 -3.57 -14.54
C PRO A 228 -17.64 -3.33 -13.02
N PHE A 229 -18.78 -2.87 -12.53
CA PHE A 229 -18.97 -2.63 -11.11
C PHE A 229 -18.87 -3.89 -10.26
N GLU A 230 -19.09 -5.06 -10.83
CA GLU A 230 -18.85 -6.35 -10.18
C GLU A 230 -17.41 -6.53 -9.73
N LYS A 231 -16.41 -6.03 -10.50
CA LYS A 231 -14.99 -6.01 -10.06
C LYS A 231 -14.76 -5.10 -8.85
N LEU A 232 -15.65 -4.12 -8.66
CA LEU A 232 -15.64 -3.24 -7.49
C LEU A 232 -16.54 -3.77 -6.37
N GLU A 233 -17.10 -4.98 -6.52
CA GLU A 233 -18.07 -5.59 -5.60
C GLU A 233 -19.29 -4.70 -5.34
N LEU A 234 -19.75 -3.98 -6.35
CA LEU A 234 -20.88 -3.07 -6.29
C LEU A 234 -21.93 -3.46 -7.33
N GLY A 235 -23.21 -3.22 -7.02
CA GLY A 235 -24.32 -3.50 -7.92
C GLY A 235 -25.51 -2.60 -7.70
N GLY A 236 -26.46 -2.66 -8.65
CA GLY A 236 -27.62 -1.77 -8.69
C GLY A 236 -27.25 -0.42 -9.29
N LYS A 237 -27.99 0.61 -8.91
CA LYS A 237 -27.65 1.99 -9.27
C LYS A 237 -26.54 2.51 -8.38
N ILE A 238 -25.62 3.23 -8.96
CA ILE A 238 -24.43 3.74 -8.30
C ILE A 238 -24.37 5.25 -8.48
N LYS A 239 -24.44 5.97 -7.37
CA LYS A 239 -24.17 7.41 -7.34
C LYS A 239 -22.66 7.62 -7.37
N VAL A 240 -22.23 8.57 -8.17
CA VAL A 240 -20.82 8.83 -8.43
C VAL A 240 -20.49 10.28 -8.10
N ARG A 241 -19.49 10.49 -7.25
CA ARG A 241 -18.92 11.80 -6.94
C ARG A 241 -17.47 11.84 -7.34
N ASP A 242 -17.10 12.75 -8.23
CA ASP A 242 -15.70 13.06 -8.55
C ASP A 242 -15.11 13.92 -7.43
N VAL A 243 -14.24 13.34 -6.62
CA VAL A 243 -13.70 14.02 -5.43
C VAL A 243 -12.55 14.98 -5.74
N ILE A 244 -11.92 14.86 -6.91
CA ILE A 244 -10.92 15.84 -7.37
C ILE A 244 -11.63 17.12 -7.81
N LYS A 245 -12.67 16.97 -8.62
CA LYS A 245 -13.42 18.11 -9.18
C LYS A 245 -14.48 18.65 -8.22
N GLY A 246 -14.90 17.86 -7.23
CA GLY A 246 -15.95 18.23 -6.27
C GLY A 246 -17.34 18.31 -6.91
N GLU A 247 -17.65 17.42 -7.86
CA GLU A 247 -18.90 17.41 -8.60
C GLU A 247 -19.57 16.02 -8.62
N ASP A 248 -20.89 15.99 -8.62
CA ASP A 248 -21.66 14.77 -8.80
C ASP A 248 -21.80 14.47 -10.29
N LEU A 249 -21.53 13.22 -10.65
CA LEU A 249 -21.71 12.71 -12.00
C LEU A 249 -23.08 12.03 -12.14
N GLU A 250 -23.47 11.69 -13.38
CA GLU A 250 -24.66 10.89 -13.62
C GLU A 250 -24.56 9.52 -12.93
N GLU A 251 -25.72 9.01 -12.45
CA GLU A 251 -25.79 7.65 -11.89
C GLU A 251 -25.40 6.62 -12.97
N MET A 252 -24.64 5.60 -12.55
CA MET A 252 -24.18 4.52 -13.40
C MET A 252 -24.76 3.19 -12.93
N THR A 253 -24.76 2.18 -13.83
CA THR A 253 -25.24 0.83 -13.49
C THR A 253 -24.15 -0.23 -13.76
N ASP A 254 -23.87 -0.61 -14.96
CA ASP A 254 -23.09 -1.83 -15.25
C ASP A 254 -21.57 -1.62 -15.27
N TYR A 255 -21.12 -0.47 -15.79
CA TYR A 255 -19.71 -0.20 -16.08
C TYR A 255 -19.33 1.26 -15.83
N ILE A 256 -18.11 1.45 -15.36
CA ILE A 256 -17.39 2.72 -15.50
C ILE A 256 -16.77 2.75 -16.91
N ARG A 257 -17.11 3.77 -17.71
CA ARG A 257 -16.46 4.05 -18.98
C ARG A 257 -15.90 5.47 -18.95
N LEU A 258 -14.59 5.56 -19.06
CA LEU A 258 -13.88 6.85 -18.92
C LEU A 258 -12.59 6.81 -19.73
N SER A 259 -12.37 7.85 -20.56
CA SER A 259 -11.07 8.08 -21.20
C SER A 259 -10.25 9.03 -20.35
N LEU A 260 -9.05 8.62 -19.97
CA LEU A 260 -8.11 9.46 -19.22
C LEU A 260 -6.88 9.80 -20.07
N PRO A 261 -6.45 11.08 -20.07
CA PRO A 261 -5.22 11.49 -20.72
C PRO A 261 -3.98 10.85 -20.05
N PRO A 262 -2.79 11.01 -20.66
CA PRO A 262 -1.54 10.58 -20.02
C PRO A 262 -1.35 11.20 -18.65
N HIS A 263 -0.69 10.46 -17.74
CA HIS A 263 -0.30 10.92 -16.41
C HIS A 263 -1.46 11.50 -15.60
N SER A 264 -2.60 10.83 -15.61
CA SER A 264 -3.79 11.34 -14.94
C SER A 264 -4.51 10.29 -14.10
N VAL A 265 -5.39 10.76 -13.24
CA VAL A 265 -6.22 9.93 -12.36
C VAL A 265 -7.63 10.51 -12.24
N ALA A 266 -8.64 9.65 -12.16
CA ALA A 266 -9.95 10.02 -11.65
C ALA A 266 -10.14 9.30 -10.31
N ILE A 267 -10.58 10.03 -9.30
CA ILE A 267 -10.87 9.47 -7.98
C ILE A 267 -12.32 9.76 -7.65
N TRP A 268 -13.08 8.70 -7.46
CA TRP A 268 -14.51 8.79 -7.25
C TRP A 268 -14.94 8.15 -5.94
N ARG A 269 -15.89 8.77 -5.25
CA ARG A 269 -16.69 8.15 -4.20
C ARG A 269 -17.92 7.54 -4.86
N LEU A 270 -18.11 6.24 -4.66
CA LEU A 270 -19.21 5.46 -5.20
C LEU A 270 -20.14 5.07 -4.05
N GLU A 271 -21.46 5.26 -4.22
CA GLU A 271 -22.50 4.81 -3.30
C GLU A 271 -23.47 3.90 -4.07
N ALA A 272 -23.47 2.62 -3.77
CA ALA A 272 -24.22 1.60 -4.48
C ALA A 272 -25.52 1.21 -3.75
N GLU A 273 -26.48 0.66 -4.47
CA GLU A 273 -27.67 0.03 -3.88
C GLU A 273 -27.37 -1.33 -3.26
N LYS A 274 -26.33 -2.02 -3.75
CA LYS A 274 -25.95 -3.36 -3.28
C LYS A 274 -24.44 -3.50 -3.14
N ARG A 275 -23.99 -4.19 -2.08
CA ARG A 275 -22.67 -4.73 -1.98
C ARG A 275 -22.69 -6.18 -2.45
N LEU A 276 -21.84 -6.51 -3.42
CA LEU A 276 -21.72 -7.87 -3.95
C LEU A 276 -20.67 -8.66 -3.16
N GLU A 277 -20.87 -9.97 -3.11
CA GLU A 277 -19.89 -10.89 -2.55
C GLU A 277 -18.68 -11.02 -3.46
N PRO A 278 -17.43 -11.05 -2.93
CA PRO A 278 -16.22 -11.20 -3.74
C PRO A 278 -16.19 -12.56 -4.43
N ALA A 279 -16.01 -12.57 -5.75
CA ALA A 279 -15.84 -13.81 -6.51
C ALA A 279 -14.37 -14.25 -6.62
N PHE A 280 -13.42 -13.34 -6.38
CA PHE A 280 -12.00 -13.56 -6.53
C PHE A 280 -11.20 -12.98 -5.38
N TYR A 281 -10.10 -13.64 -5.07
CA TYR A 281 -9.08 -13.17 -4.14
C TYR A 281 -7.73 -13.29 -4.85
N GLU A 282 -7.22 -12.16 -5.31
CA GLU A 282 -5.95 -12.14 -6.05
C GLU A 282 -4.76 -12.43 -5.14
N ALA A 283 -3.72 -13.03 -5.69
CA ALA A 283 -2.54 -13.40 -4.93
C ALA A 283 -1.81 -12.16 -4.36
N GLU A 284 -1.84 -11.07 -5.08
CA GLU A 284 -1.23 -9.80 -4.69
C GLU A 284 -1.97 -9.06 -3.56
N TRP A 285 -3.15 -9.51 -3.15
CA TRP A 285 -3.86 -8.99 -1.97
C TRP A 285 -3.49 -9.74 -0.70
N ALA A 286 -2.80 -10.87 -0.84
CA ALA A 286 -2.43 -11.69 0.31
C ALA A 286 -1.40 -10.98 1.20
N TYR A 287 -1.52 -11.17 2.49
CA TYR A 287 -0.48 -10.84 3.45
C TYR A 287 0.61 -11.94 3.41
N LEU A 288 1.87 -11.53 3.31
CA LEU A 288 3.02 -12.42 3.29
C LEU A 288 3.86 -12.17 4.56
N PRO A 289 3.82 -13.05 5.58
CA PRO A 289 4.43 -12.82 6.89
C PRO A 289 5.93 -12.53 6.86
N CYS A 290 6.65 -13.09 5.89
CA CYS A 290 8.11 -12.92 5.75
C CYS A 290 8.53 -11.91 4.69
N TYR A 291 7.59 -11.17 4.10
CA TYR A 291 7.91 -10.24 3.01
C TYR A 291 8.59 -8.97 3.53
N ASP A 292 9.66 -8.61 2.86
CA ASP A 292 10.28 -7.27 2.86
C ASP A 292 10.72 -6.90 1.43
N ASP A 293 10.99 -5.62 1.18
CA ASP A 293 11.53 -5.15 -0.11
C ASP A 293 13.05 -4.90 -0.02
N LEU A 294 13.75 -5.68 0.81
CA LEU A 294 15.18 -5.52 1.08
C LEU A 294 16.06 -6.40 0.21
N GLY A 295 15.48 -7.48 -0.34
CA GLY A 295 16.17 -8.42 -1.21
C GLY A 295 17.29 -9.23 -0.54
N LYS A 296 17.27 -9.33 0.80
CA LYS A 296 18.30 -10.03 1.58
C LYS A 296 18.22 -11.56 1.47
N ASN A 297 17.01 -12.09 1.33
CA ASN A 297 16.75 -13.53 1.27
C ASN A 297 16.20 -13.95 -0.09
N PRO A 298 16.98 -14.59 -0.97
CA PRO A 298 16.54 -15.02 -2.31
C PRO A 298 15.46 -16.12 -2.29
N LYS A 299 15.22 -16.74 -1.12
CA LYS A 299 14.18 -17.78 -0.96
C LYS A 299 12.89 -17.23 -0.35
N GLN A 300 12.88 -15.96 0.01
CA GLN A 300 11.72 -15.30 0.58
C GLN A 300 10.55 -15.31 -0.40
N ILE A 301 9.34 -15.41 0.13
CA ILE A 301 8.10 -15.19 -0.59
C ILE A 301 8.00 -13.73 -1.04
N PHE A 302 7.51 -13.49 -2.25
CA PHE A 302 7.41 -12.12 -2.79
C PHE A 302 6.34 -12.01 -3.89
N TYR A 303 5.90 -10.79 -4.16
CA TYR A 303 5.03 -10.48 -5.29
C TYR A 303 5.87 -10.37 -6.56
N ALA A 304 5.48 -11.08 -7.61
CA ALA A 304 6.21 -11.14 -8.88
C ALA A 304 5.30 -10.83 -10.06
N ALA A 305 5.81 -10.07 -11.02
CA ALA A 305 5.11 -9.84 -12.27
C ALA A 305 4.90 -11.15 -13.03
N SER A 306 3.71 -11.36 -13.57
CA SER A 306 3.32 -12.55 -14.34
C SER A 306 2.23 -12.21 -15.37
N PRO A 307 2.58 -12.00 -16.64
CA PRO A 307 1.60 -11.61 -17.66
C PRO A 307 0.46 -12.61 -17.89
N ALA A 308 0.62 -13.85 -17.43
CA ALA A 308 -0.39 -14.91 -17.55
C ALA A 308 -1.45 -14.86 -16.44
N CYS A 309 -1.25 -14.04 -15.40
CA CYS A 309 -2.19 -13.92 -14.29
C CYS A 309 -3.18 -12.78 -14.54
N SER A 310 -4.33 -12.79 -13.86
CA SER A 310 -5.38 -11.78 -13.92
C SER A 310 -4.84 -10.39 -13.62
N GLY A 311 -4.35 -10.09 -12.46
CA GLY A 311 -3.75 -8.80 -12.12
C GLY A 311 -2.33 -8.56 -12.66
N LYS A 312 -1.84 -9.40 -13.62
CA LYS A 312 -0.45 -9.42 -14.08
C LYS A 312 0.59 -9.69 -12.98
N MET A 313 0.13 -10.15 -11.84
CA MET A 313 0.95 -10.44 -10.67
C MET A 313 0.71 -11.88 -10.19
N LYS A 314 1.60 -12.36 -9.36
CA LYS A 314 1.50 -13.62 -8.60
C LYS A 314 2.35 -13.56 -7.37
N VAL A 315 2.08 -14.43 -6.40
CA VAL A 315 2.99 -14.72 -5.30
C VAL A 315 3.96 -15.84 -5.69
N SER A 316 5.24 -15.65 -5.45
CA SER A 316 6.32 -16.58 -5.76
C SER A 316 7.05 -17.05 -4.51
N ASN A 317 7.72 -18.20 -4.58
CA ASN A 317 8.47 -18.83 -3.48
C ASN A 317 7.60 -19.25 -2.27
N ILE A 318 6.34 -19.62 -2.49
CA ILE A 318 5.50 -20.18 -1.44
C ILE A 318 6.12 -21.50 -0.94
N GLY A 319 6.17 -21.67 0.39
CA GLY A 319 6.71 -22.86 1.05
C GLY A 319 8.23 -22.83 1.23
N GLY A 320 8.80 -23.97 1.66
CA GLY A 320 10.20 -24.08 2.01
C GLY A 320 10.53 -23.70 3.47
N SER A 321 9.65 -22.94 4.12
CA SER A 321 9.56 -22.74 5.56
C SER A 321 8.09 -22.53 5.95
N GLU A 322 7.77 -22.65 7.23
CA GLU A 322 6.41 -22.45 7.75
C GLU A 322 5.94 -20.98 7.59
N GLU A 323 6.85 -20.04 7.47
CA GLU A 323 6.58 -18.61 7.36
C GLU A 323 6.40 -18.12 5.91
N ASN A 324 6.87 -18.91 4.91
CA ASN A 324 6.68 -18.60 3.49
C ASN A 324 5.27 -18.97 3.02
N ILE A 325 4.27 -18.34 3.59
CA ILE A 325 2.85 -18.54 3.31
C ILE A 325 2.22 -17.28 2.76
N ALA A 326 1.09 -17.42 2.08
CA ALA A 326 0.21 -16.34 1.68
C ALA A 326 -1.10 -16.45 2.45
N GLU A 327 -1.51 -15.36 3.12
CA GLU A 327 -2.71 -15.31 3.95
C GLU A 327 -3.69 -14.30 3.38
N TRP A 328 -4.92 -14.72 3.17
CA TRP A 328 -6.06 -13.83 2.97
C TRP A 328 -6.80 -13.72 4.28
N LYS A 329 -6.65 -12.60 4.95
CA LYS A 329 -7.44 -12.27 6.13
C LYS A 329 -8.82 -11.82 5.65
N GLU A 330 -9.88 -12.25 6.30
CA GLU A 330 -11.22 -11.77 6.03
C GLU A 330 -11.78 -12.14 4.64
N VAL A 331 -11.63 -13.40 4.26
CA VAL A 331 -12.44 -13.96 3.18
C VAL A 331 -13.92 -13.85 3.60
N TYR A 332 -14.71 -13.13 2.80
CA TYR A 332 -16.07 -12.76 3.16
C TYR A 332 -17.09 -13.69 2.51
N SER A 333 -18.09 -14.04 3.29
CA SER A 333 -19.32 -14.70 2.83
C SER A 333 -20.51 -14.05 3.55
N GLU A 334 -21.55 -13.69 2.82
CA GLU A 334 -22.73 -13.02 3.35
C GLU A 334 -23.58 -14.00 4.19
N GLU A 335 -23.81 -15.18 3.65
CA GLU A 335 -24.69 -16.18 4.29
C GLU A 335 -23.92 -17.29 5.00
N GLY A 336 -22.60 -17.38 4.82
CA GLY A 336 -21.81 -18.54 5.25
C GLY A 336 -22.14 -19.77 4.41
N GLY A 337 -21.60 -20.94 4.82
CA GLY A 337 -21.88 -22.22 4.16
C GLY A 337 -20.66 -22.85 3.51
N GLU A 338 -20.92 -23.76 2.56
CA GLU A 338 -19.89 -24.47 1.80
C GLU A 338 -19.67 -23.78 0.44
N TYR A 339 -18.42 -23.61 0.08
CA TYR A 339 -18.00 -22.96 -1.16
C TYR A 339 -17.00 -23.80 -1.93
N ASP A 340 -17.18 -23.87 -3.23
CA ASP A 340 -16.15 -24.41 -4.12
C ASP A 340 -14.99 -23.41 -4.24
N MET A 341 -13.79 -23.83 -3.84
CA MET A 341 -12.59 -23.03 -3.99
C MET A 341 -11.79 -23.49 -5.19
N THR A 342 -11.28 -22.55 -5.99
CA THR A 342 -10.35 -22.84 -7.07
C THR A 342 -9.06 -22.08 -6.86
N VAL A 343 -7.92 -22.78 -6.86
CA VAL A 343 -6.59 -22.18 -6.78
C VAL A 343 -5.92 -22.22 -8.14
N TYR A 344 -5.41 -21.10 -8.60
CA TYR A 344 -4.58 -21.00 -9.79
C TYR A 344 -3.10 -20.99 -9.38
N TYR A 345 -2.33 -21.92 -9.93
CA TYR A 345 -0.93 -22.09 -9.58
C TYR A 345 -0.04 -22.36 -10.80
N SER A 346 1.27 -22.15 -10.66
CA SER A 346 2.28 -22.58 -11.63
C SER A 346 3.49 -23.18 -10.94
N CYS A 347 3.92 -24.36 -11.39
CA CYS A 347 5.17 -25.00 -10.97
C CYS A 347 5.68 -25.94 -12.06
N ASN A 348 7.01 -26.14 -12.16
CA ASN A 348 7.63 -27.03 -13.16
C ASN A 348 8.23 -28.31 -12.58
N LYS A 349 7.92 -28.59 -11.32
CA LYS A 349 8.32 -29.81 -10.61
C LYS A 349 7.17 -30.24 -9.73
N SER A 350 7.07 -31.54 -9.43
CA SER A 350 6.09 -32.00 -8.44
C SER A 350 6.24 -31.27 -7.11
N ARG A 351 5.15 -30.76 -6.62
CA ARG A 351 5.02 -29.99 -5.37
C ARG A 351 3.81 -30.46 -4.59
N LYS A 352 3.81 -30.19 -3.30
CA LYS A 352 2.62 -30.25 -2.48
C LYS A 352 2.15 -28.83 -2.15
N LEU A 353 0.87 -28.66 -1.97
CA LEU A 353 0.23 -27.45 -1.46
C LEU A 353 -0.58 -27.82 -0.22
N GLU A 354 -0.35 -27.13 0.86
CA GLU A 354 -1.22 -27.17 2.04
C GLU A 354 -2.07 -25.88 2.03
N VAL A 355 -3.36 -26.05 2.14
CA VAL A 355 -4.33 -24.96 2.28
C VAL A 355 -4.98 -25.11 3.63
N SER A 356 -5.03 -24.03 4.41
CA SER A 356 -5.70 -23.97 5.70
C SER A 356 -6.87 -22.98 5.61
N VAL A 357 -8.07 -23.45 5.92
CA VAL A 357 -9.27 -22.61 6.01
C VAL A 357 -9.81 -22.70 7.43
N ASN A 358 -9.85 -21.58 8.15
CA ASN A 358 -10.31 -21.54 9.55
C ASN A 358 -9.64 -22.59 10.45
N GLY A 359 -8.34 -22.85 10.21
CA GLY A 359 -7.55 -23.83 10.97
C GLY A 359 -7.66 -25.27 10.46
N THR A 360 -8.58 -25.58 9.55
CA THR A 360 -8.65 -26.92 8.92
C THR A 360 -7.68 -26.99 7.76
N LYS A 361 -6.78 -27.96 7.79
CA LYS A 361 -5.73 -28.14 6.79
C LYS A 361 -6.09 -29.22 5.78
N THR A 362 -5.87 -28.91 4.50
CA THR A 362 -5.97 -29.87 3.39
C THR A 362 -4.66 -29.89 2.61
N GLU A 363 -4.06 -31.05 2.46
CA GLU A 363 -2.85 -31.25 1.68
C GLU A 363 -3.16 -31.84 0.30
N ILE A 364 -2.64 -31.23 -0.74
CA ILE A 364 -2.73 -31.72 -2.12
C ILE A 364 -1.32 -32.03 -2.61
N LYS A 365 -1.15 -33.24 -3.14
CA LYS A 365 0.13 -33.77 -3.58
C LYS A 365 0.25 -33.74 -5.10
N ASP A 366 1.48 -33.89 -5.58
CA ASP A 366 1.83 -34.10 -6.97
C ASP A 366 1.38 -33.00 -7.93
N LEU A 367 1.30 -31.75 -7.44
CA LEU A 367 1.02 -30.59 -8.28
C LEU A 367 2.17 -30.33 -9.23
N ASN A 368 1.90 -30.35 -10.53
CA ASN A 368 2.87 -30.04 -11.58
C ASN A 368 2.14 -29.43 -12.77
N SER A 369 2.44 -28.18 -13.09
CA SER A 369 1.90 -27.51 -14.28
C SER A 369 2.76 -27.68 -15.53
N GLY A 370 3.90 -28.39 -15.42
CA GLY A 370 4.85 -28.59 -16.51
C GLY A 370 5.63 -27.33 -16.91
N ASP A 371 5.10 -26.15 -16.62
CA ASP A 371 5.70 -24.86 -16.97
C ASP A 371 5.38 -23.80 -15.88
N LYS A 372 6.40 -23.04 -15.46
CA LYS A 372 6.23 -21.92 -14.51
C LYS A 372 5.50 -20.71 -15.10
N LYS A 373 5.31 -20.65 -16.40
CA LYS A 373 4.65 -19.57 -17.13
C LYS A 373 3.17 -19.85 -17.42
N LYS A 374 2.71 -21.09 -17.21
CA LYS A 374 1.32 -21.50 -17.41
C LYS A 374 0.62 -21.66 -16.08
N LEU A 375 -0.56 -21.05 -15.94
CA LEU A 375 -1.45 -21.26 -14.80
C LEU A 375 -2.23 -22.56 -15.00
N HIS A 376 -2.33 -23.32 -13.94
CA HIS A 376 -3.21 -24.47 -13.84
C HIS A 376 -4.27 -24.22 -12.79
N ARG A 377 -5.47 -24.72 -13.08
CA ARG A 377 -6.63 -24.66 -12.19
C ARG A 377 -6.67 -25.91 -11.33
N LEU A 378 -6.82 -25.72 -10.04
CA LEU A 378 -7.01 -26.79 -9.07
C LEU A 378 -8.33 -26.54 -8.35
N PRO A 379 -9.39 -27.30 -8.63
CA PRO A 379 -10.61 -27.26 -7.84
C PRO A 379 -10.36 -27.92 -6.49
N PHE A 380 -10.86 -27.26 -5.43
CA PHE A 380 -10.99 -27.83 -4.11
C PHE A 380 -12.47 -28.16 -3.87
N LEU A 381 -12.71 -29.30 -3.31
CA LEU A 381 -14.01 -29.74 -2.85
C LEU A 381 -14.17 -29.40 -1.38
#